data_a7083038d3d506677cc0bbf3a47b71d9
#
_entry.id   a7083038d3d506677cc0bbf3a47b71d9
#
_cell.length_a   1.000
_cell.length_b   1.000
_cell.length_c   1.000
_cell.angle_alpha   90.00
_cell.angle_beta   90.00
_cell.angle_gamma   90.00
#
_symmetry.space_group_name_H-M   'P 1'
#
loop_
_entity.id
_entity.type
_entity.pdbx_description
1 polymer ?
#
loop_
_entity_poly.entity_id
_entity_poly.type
_entity_poly.pdbx_seq_one_letter_code
_entity_poly.pdbx_strand_id
1 'polypeptide(L)'
;VDYNRAGVPLVEIVTRPIEGAGARAPEVAAAYVRTLRDIFRALGVSEARMERGNVRADVNVSLRESPRAPLGTRTETKNVNTFRGIEQVIRYEIQRQAAILAVGGTIEQETRHSQADGTTRAGRVKSDSDDYRYFPEPDLVPVAPSREWVEEIRAALPEMPAAKRRRLKKEWALADDEMRDVVNAGAMELIEATVLAGTSGQAARKWWMGELSRAAKDREVDLEELPVTPVQVAELQELVDAGRLTDTLARQVLDAVLAGEGDPKAVVRARGLEVVSDETALLAAVDEALAAQPDVAEKIRGGK
;
A
#
# COMPACT_ATOMS: atom_id res chain seq x y z
N VAL A 1 -11.92 -24.01 -28.16
CA VAL A 1 -12.55 -23.40 -26.98
C VAL A 1 -11.59 -23.64 -25.83
N ASP A 2 -11.24 -22.56 -25.12
CA ASP A 2 -10.37 -22.62 -23.96
C ASP A 2 -11.21 -22.61 -22.68
N TYR A 3 -11.13 -23.69 -21.91
CA TYR A 3 -11.89 -23.86 -20.65
C TYR A 3 -11.04 -23.54 -19.40
N ASN A 4 -9.83 -22.98 -19.55
CA ASN A 4 -8.94 -22.72 -18.42
C ASN A 4 -9.54 -21.82 -17.32
N ARG A 5 -10.60 -21.08 -17.63
CA ARG A 5 -11.33 -20.24 -16.68
C ARG A 5 -12.73 -20.75 -16.33
N ALA A 6 -13.09 -21.96 -16.80
CA ALA A 6 -14.37 -22.57 -16.41
C ALA A 6 -14.41 -22.80 -14.91
N GLY A 7 -15.51 -22.41 -14.26
CA GLY A 7 -15.70 -22.56 -12.81
C GLY A 7 -14.98 -21.52 -11.94
N VAL A 8 -14.26 -20.55 -12.52
CA VAL A 8 -13.68 -19.43 -11.75
C VAL A 8 -14.80 -18.43 -11.42
N PRO A 9 -15.07 -18.15 -10.13
CA PRO A 9 -16.12 -17.21 -9.76
C PRO A 9 -15.71 -15.78 -10.14
N LEU A 10 -16.69 -14.98 -10.56
CA LEU A 10 -16.54 -13.57 -10.86
C LEU A 10 -17.54 -12.77 -10.03
N VAL A 11 -17.07 -11.67 -9.45
CA VAL A 11 -17.91 -10.66 -8.80
C VAL A 11 -17.80 -9.37 -9.61
N GLU A 12 -18.95 -8.87 -10.09
CA GLU A 12 -19.04 -7.58 -10.73
C GLU A 12 -19.62 -6.55 -9.75
N ILE A 13 -18.90 -5.44 -9.55
CA ILE A 13 -19.33 -4.33 -8.70
C ILE A 13 -19.65 -3.14 -9.59
N VAL A 14 -20.94 -2.81 -9.70
CA VAL A 14 -21.41 -1.66 -10.45
C VAL A 14 -21.65 -0.50 -9.49
N THR A 15 -20.99 0.64 -9.72
CA THR A 15 -21.22 1.82 -8.91
C THR A 15 -22.47 2.57 -9.39
N ARG A 16 -23.09 3.30 -8.48
CA ARG A 16 -23.92 4.45 -8.90
C ARG A 16 -23.01 5.52 -9.50
N PRO A 17 -23.55 6.44 -10.33
CA PRO A 17 -22.75 7.57 -10.81
C PRO A 17 -22.08 8.30 -9.65
N ILE A 18 -20.78 8.53 -9.74
CA ILE A 18 -20.02 9.30 -8.76
C ILE A 18 -20.09 10.75 -9.18
N GLU A 19 -20.96 11.49 -8.53
CA GLU A 19 -21.25 12.90 -8.84
C GLU A 19 -20.43 13.85 -7.95
N GLY A 20 -20.23 15.09 -8.43
CA GLY A 20 -19.58 16.14 -7.65
C GLY A 20 -18.06 16.05 -7.55
N ALA A 21 -17.43 15.07 -8.16
CA ALA A 21 -15.97 14.96 -8.16
C ALA A 21 -15.30 16.01 -9.05
N GLY A 22 -15.99 16.49 -10.12
CA GLY A 22 -15.47 17.51 -11.02
C GLY A 22 -14.09 17.16 -11.57
N ALA A 23 -13.16 18.10 -11.51
CA ALA A 23 -11.78 17.91 -11.98
C ALA A 23 -11.02 16.79 -11.23
N ARG A 24 -11.50 16.37 -10.05
CA ARG A 24 -10.89 15.29 -9.26
C ARG A 24 -11.47 13.91 -9.60
N ALA A 25 -12.37 13.79 -10.55
CA ALA A 25 -12.95 12.50 -10.94
C ALA A 25 -11.91 11.43 -11.28
N PRO A 26 -10.79 11.72 -11.96
CA PRO A 26 -9.74 10.74 -12.21
C PRO A 26 -9.15 10.13 -10.94
N GLU A 27 -8.77 10.99 -9.98
CA GLU A 27 -8.18 10.57 -8.72
C GLU A 27 -9.18 9.81 -7.84
N VAL A 28 -10.43 10.25 -7.82
CA VAL A 28 -11.50 9.59 -7.05
C VAL A 28 -11.75 8.18 -7.59
N ALA A 29 -11.81 8.01 -8.91
CA ALA A 29 -12.00 6.69 -9.52
C ALA A 29 -10.83 5.74 -9.23
N ALA A 30 -9.60 6.21 -9.37
CA ALA A 30 -8.42 5.41 -9.04
C ALA A 30 -8.39 5.03 -7.54
N ALA A 31 -8.73 5.96 -6.64
CA ALA A 31 -8.81 5.71 -5.20
C ALA A 31 -9.91 4.70 -4.86
N TYR A 32 -11.04 4.75 -5.56
CA TYR A 32 -12.12 3.79 -5.41
C TYR A 32 -11.65 2.36 -5.74
N VAL A 33 -11.02 2.16 -6.90
CA VAL A 33 -10.53 0.83 -7.30
C VAL A 33 -9.41 0.34 -6.37
N ARG A 34 -8.52 1.23 -5.91
CA ARG A 34 -7.51 0.88 -4.88
C ARG A 34 -8.18 0.40 -3.58
N THR A 35 -9.22 1.09 -3.13
CA THR A 35 -9.95 0.70 -1.92
C THR A 35 -10.58 -0.68 -2.07
N LEU A 36 -11.19 -0.99 -3.21
CA LEU A 36 -11.73 -2.32 -3.49
C LEU A 36 -10.61 -3.38 -3.50
N ARG A 37 -9.49 -3.10 -4.14
CA ARG A 37 -8.33 -4.00 -4.12
C ARG A 37 -7.89 -4.31 -2.69
N ASP A 38 -7.76 -3.29 -1.85
CA ASP A 38 -7.34 -3.45 -0.46
C ASP A 38 -8.35 -4.30 0.34
N ILE A 39 -9.66 -4.12 0.08
CA ILE A 39 -10.73 -4.93 0.68
C ILE A 39 -10.61 -6.39 0.24
N PHE A 40 -10.45 -6.66 -1.06
CA PHE A 40 -10.34 -8.04 -1.58
C PHE A 40 -9.12 -8.77 -1.02
N ARG A 41 -8.00 -8.09 -0.88
CA ARG A 41 -6.80 -8.64 -0.25
C ARG A 41 -7.01 -8.90 1.25
N ALA A 42 -7.61 -7.96 1.98
CA ALA A 42 -7.90 -8.12 3.40
C ALA A 42 -8.88 -9.28 3.69
N LEU A 43 -9.82 -9.53 2.77
CA LEU A 43 -10.75 -10.65 2.84
C LEU A 43 -10.14 -11.98 2.38
N GLY A 44 -8.95 -11.96 1.77
CA GLY A 44 -8.31 -13.15 1.21
C GLY A 44 -9.05 -13.78 0.03
N VAL A 45 -9.99 -13.05 -0.60
CA VAL A 45 -10.82 -13.58 -1.71
C VAL A 45 -10.11 -13.46 -3.06
N SER A 46 -9.10 -12.61 -3.17
CA SER A 46 -8.30 -12.40 -4.38
C SER A 46 -6.95 -11.78 -4.05
N GLU A 47 -5.91 -12.11 -4.80
CA GLU A 47 -4.64 -11.36 -4.79
C GLU A 47 -4.82 -9.92 -5.29
N ALA A 48 -5.90 -9.68 -6.01
CA ALA A 48 -6.32 -8.39 -6.56
C ALA A 48 -5.21 -7.66 -7.34
N ARG A 49 -4.45 -8.42 -8.13
CA ARG A 49 -3.40 -7.93 -9.03
C ARG A 49 -4.00 -7.57 -10.38
N MET A 50 -3.97 -6.28 -10.73
CA MET A 50 -4.53 -5.79 -12.00
C MET A 50 -3.73 -6.34 -13.21
N GLU A 51 -2.40 -6.42 -13.08
CA GLU A 51 -1.49 -6.95 -14.10
C GLU A 51 -1.71 -8.44 -14.41
N ARG A 52 -2.27 -9.20 -13.46
CA ARG A 52 -2.68 -10.60 -13.64
C ARG A 52 -4.13 -10.75 -14.08
N GLY A 53 -4.87 -9.64 -14.24
CA GLY A 53 -6.28 -9.65 -14.59
C GLY A 53 -7.22 -10.15 -13.49
N ASN A 54 -6.75 -10.21 -12.22
CA ASN A 54 -7.61 -10.54 -11.07
C ASN A 54 -8.63 -9.43 -10.79
N VAL A 55 -8.30 -8.18 -11.10
CA VAL A 55 -9.20 -7.03 -11.04
C VAL A 55 -9.15 -6.31 -12.38
N ARG A 56 -10.31 -5.99 -12.92
CA ARG A 56 -10.49 -5.19 -14.13
C ARG A 56 -11.43 -4.05 -13.83
N ALA A 57 -11.22 -2.93 -14.48
CA ALA A 57 -12.11 -1.80 -14.38
C ALA A 57 -12.61 -1.38 -15.77
N ASP A 58 -13.92 -1.21 -15.89
CA ASP A 58 -14.56 -0.54 -17.00
C ASP A 58 -14.99 0.84 -16.51
N VAL A 59 -14.62 1.89 -17.26
CA VAL A 59 -14.79 3.27 -16.86
C VAL A 59 -15.88 3.92 -17.69
N ASN A 60 -16.94 4.39 -17.03
CA ASN A 60 -18.01 5.14 -17.64
C ASN A 60 -17.84 6.63 -17.34
N VAL A 61 -17.80 7.48 -18.36
CA VAL A 61 -17.68 8.93 -18.24
C VAL A 61 -18.82 9.62 -18.96
N SER A 62 -19.45 10.58 -18.29
CA SER A 62 -20.40 11.53 -18.89
C SER A 62 -20.17 12.93 -18.32
N LEU A 63 -20.43 13.96 -19.11
CA LEU A 63 -20.35 15.34 -18.68
C LEU A 63 -21.74 15.94 -18.56
N ARG A 64 -21.87 16.97 -17.73
CA ARG A 64 -23.05 17.82 -17.62
C ARG A 64 -22.63 19.29 -17.48
N GLU A 65 -23.45 20.19 -17.98
CA GLU A 65 -23.14 21.62 -18.00
C GLU A 65 -23.03 22.26 -16.61
N SER A 66 -23.76 21.72 -15.64
CA SER A 66 -23.73 22.21 -14.27
C SER A 66 -24.04 21.09 -13.27
N PRO A 67 -23.76 21.26 -11.98
CA PRO A 67 -24.07 20.26 -10.95
C PRO A 67 -25.54 19.87 -10.84
N ARG A 68 -26.44 20.70 -11.35
CA ARG A 68 -27.91 20.47 -11.31
C ARG A 68 -28.48 20.01 -12.65
N ALA A 69 -27.69 20.06 -13.73
CA ALA A 69 -28.12 19.59 -15.03
C ALA A 69 -28.22 18.06 -15.06
N PRO A 70 -29.08 17.48 -15.92
CA PRO A 70 -29.10 16.04 -16.15
C PRO A 70 -27.73 15.53 -16.58
N LEU A 71 -27.44 14.26 -16.29
CA LEU A 71 -26.23 13.59 -16.78
C LEU A 71 -26.29 13.52 -18.31
N GLY A 72 -25.17 13.82 -18.96
CA GLY A 72 -25.02 13.66 -20.40
C GLY A 72 -24.88 12.21 -20.81
N THR A 73 -24.77 11.99 -22.13
CA THR A 73 -24.52 10.66 -22.69
C THR A 73 -23.17 10.12 -22.21
N ARG A 74 -23.17 8.89 -21.74
CA ARG A 74 -21.96 8.22 -21.25
C ARG A 74 -21.22 7.51 -22.37
N THR A 75 -19.89 7.50 -22.25
CA THR A 75 -19.02 6.56 -22.97
C THR A 75 -18.41 5.56 -22.01
N GLU A 76 -18.24 4.33 -22.43
CA GLU A 76 -17.63 3.26 -21.65
C GLU A 76 -16.24 2.92 -22.19
N THR A 77 -15.21 3.04 -21.38
CA THR A 77 -13.86 2.55 -21.75
C THR A 77 -13.57 1.26 -21.03
N LYS A 78 -13.32 0.20 -21.82
CA LYS A 78 -13.14 -1.18 -21.32
C LYS A 78 -11.68 -1.51 -21.05
N ASN A 79 -11.51 -2.49 -20.13
CA ASN A 79 -10.22 -3.15 -19.84
C ASN A 79 -9.11 -2.19 -19.41
N VAL A 80 -9.41 -1.29 -18.49
CA VAL A 80 -8.39 -0.41 -17.91
C VAL A 80 -7.69 -1.16 -16.76
N ASN A 81 -6.44 -1.57 -16.98
CA ASN A 81 -5.72 -2.54 -16.16
C ASN A 81 -4.69 -1.93 -15.19
N THR A 82 -4.66 -0.60 -15.05
CA THR A 82 -3.78 0.09 -14.11
C THR A 82 -4.47 1.29 -13.48
N PHE A 83 -4.10 1.64 -12.25
CA PHE A 83 -4.63 2.85 -11.58
C PHE A 83 -4.30 4.13 -12.36
N ARG A 84 -3.08 4.22 -12.88
CA ARG A 84 -2.67 5.34 -13.73
C ARG A 84 -3.49 5.40 -15.02
N GLY A 85 -3.77 4.25 -15.62
CA GLY A 85 -4.62 4.12 -16.80
C GLY A 85 -6.04 4.62 -16.55
N ILE A 86 -6.62 4.32 -15.37
CA ILE A 86 -7.94 4.83 -14.98
C ILE A 86 -7.93 6.37 -14.96
N GLU A 87 -6.94 6.98 -14.32
CA GLU A 87 -6.82 8.43 -14.27
C GLU A 87 -6.63 9.04 -15.66
N GLN A 88 -5.77 8.48 -16.50
CA GLN A 88 -5.48 8.96 -17.84
C GLN A 88 -6.71 8.90 -18.75
N VAL A 89 -7.41 7.76 -18.76
CA VAL A 89 -8.62 7.55 -19.54
C VAL A 89 -9.71 8.56 -19.15
N ILE A 90 -9.93 8.77 -17.86
CA ILE A 90 -10.97 9.72 -17.41
C ILE A 90 -10.58 11.14 -17.79
N ARG A 91 -9.32 11.56 -17.62
CA ARG A 91 -8.86 12.89 -18.05
C ARG A 91 -9.05 13.08 -19.54
N TYR A 92 -8.66 12.10 -20.33
CA TYR A 92 -8.82 12.14 -21.77
C TYR A 92 -10.30 12.23 -22.19
N GLU A 93 -11.16 11.37 -21.64
CA GLU A 93 -12.59 11.37 -21.97
C GLU A 93 -13.29 12.66 -21.55
N ILE A 94 -12.95 13.25 -20.40
CA ILE A 94 -13.46 14.56 -20.00
C ILE A 94 -13.08 15.63 -21.04
N GLN A 95 -11.82 15.68 -21.45
CA GLN A 95 -11.34 16.65 -22.43
C GLN A 95 -11.98 16.44 -23.81
N ARG A 96 -12.05 15.20 -24.26
CA ARG A 96 -12.65 14.82 -25.55
C ARG A 96 -14.13 15.21 -25.61
N GLN A 97 -14.90 14.81 -24.60
CA GLN A 97 -16.35 15.11 -24.54
C GLN A 97 -16.58 16.62 -24.42
N ALA A 98 -15.82 17.32 -23.60
CA ALA A 98 -15.91 18.77 -23.47
C ALA A 98 -15.62 19.49 -24.79
N ALA A 99 -14.61 19.06 -25.53
CA ALA A 99 -14.28 19.64 -26.83
C ALA A 99 -15.40 19.45 -27.87
N ILE A 100 -16.05 18.28 -27.92
CA ILE A 100 -17.16 18.01 -28.82
C ILE A 100 -18.36 18.86 -28.43
N LEU A 101 -18.73 18.93 -27.16
CA LEU A 101 -19.88 19.72 -26.69
C LEU A 101 -19.67 21.21 -26.86
N ALA A 102 -18.45 21.72 -26.71
CA ALA A 102 -18.13 23.14 -26.87
C ALA A 102 -18.37 23.67 -28.29
N VAL A 103 -18.31 22.80 -29.30
CA VAL A 103 -18.60 23.16 -30.70
C VAL A 103 -20.03 22.77 -31.11
N GLY A 104 -20.90 22.45 -30.15
CA GLY A 104 -22.31 22.09 -30.41
C GLY A 104 -22.48 20.66 -30.94
N GLY A 105 -21.47 19.81 -30.85
CA GLY A 105 -21.55 18.40 -31.21
C GLY A 105 -22.29 17.58 -30.15
N THR A 106 -22.54 16.33 -30.47
CA THR A 106 -23.22 15.35 -29.58
C THR A 106 -22.30 14.19 -29.23
N ILE A 107 -22.46 13.67 -28.02
CA ILE A 107 -21.77 12.45 -27.57
C ILE A 107 -22.65 11.25 -27.89
N GLU A 108 -22.08 10.28 -28.59
CA GLU A 108 -22.74 9.00 -28.85
C GLU A 108 -22.40 7.99 -27.74
N GLN A 109 -23.37 7.15 -27.41
CA GLN A 109 -23.15 6.05 -26.47
C GLN A 109 -22.34 4.95 -27.16
N GLU A 110 -21.08 4.87 -26.82
CA GLU A 110 -20.16 3.92 -27.47
C GLU A 110 -19.24 3.25 -26.44
N THR A 111 -18.77 2.06 -26.81
CA THR A 111 -17.66 1.41 -26.14
C THR A 111 -16.35 1.92 -26.75
N ARG A 112 -15.38 2.25 -25.90
CA ARG A 112 -14.05 2.70 -26.28
C ARG A 112 -12.99 1.76 -25.71
N HIS A 113 -11.79 1.81 -26.25
CA HIS A 113 -10.65 1.02 -25.80
C HIS A 113 -9.49 1.95 -25.41
N SER A 114 -8.93 1.72 -24.24
CA SER A 114 -7.73 2.41 -23.76
C SER A 114 -6.53 2.09 -24.66
N GLN A 115 -5.73 3.11 -24.96
CA GLN A 115 -4.47 2.99 -25.69
C GLN A 115 -3.27 3.18 -24.74
N ALA A 116 -2.10 2.69 -25.15
CA ALA A 116 -0.88 2.79 -24.35
C ALA A 116 -0.44 4.23 -24.05
N ASP A 117 -0.80 5.17 -24.92
CA ASP A 117 -0.53 6.62 -24.77
C ASP A 117 -1.51 7.34 -23.85
N GLY A 118 -2.47 6.63 -23.29
CA GLY A 118 -3.52 7.18 -22.41
C GLY A 118 -4.73 7.77 -23.14
N THR A 119 -4.77 7.69 -24.48
CA THR A 119 -5.94 8.07 -25.27
C THR A 119 -6.97 6.94 -25.32
N THR A 120 -8.16 7.22 -25.85
CA THR A 120 -9.17 6.20 -26.12
C THR A 120 -9.51 6.15 -27.60
N ARG A 121 -9.77 4.95 -28.12
CA ARG A 121 -10.22 4.72 -29.49
C ARG A 121 -11.66 4.20 -29.47
N ALA A 122 -12.51 4.73 -30.38
CA ALA A 122 -13.85 4.21 -30.59
C ALA A 122 -13.81 2.73 -30.96
N GLY A 123 -14.65 1.98 -30.31
CA GLY A 123 -14.91 0.59 -30.60
C GLY A 123 -16.29 0.43 -31.23
N ARG A 124 -17.10 -0.49 -30.71
CA ARG A 124 -18.45 -0.76 -31.19
C ARG A 124 -19.42 0.30 -30.64
N VAL A 125 -20.28 0.85 -31.50
CA VAL A 125 -21.45 1.61 -31.07
C VAL A 125 -22.42 0.64 -30.39
N LYS A 126 -22.87 0.94 -29.18
CA LYS A 126 -23.91 0.16 -28.50
C LYS A 126 -25.28 0.53 -29.06
N SER A 127 -25.97 -0.45 -29.65
CA SER A 127 -27.41 -0.33 -29.84
C SER A 127 -28.12 -0.54 -28.49
N ASP A 128 -29.17 0.24 -28.23
CA ASP A 128 -29.92 0.26 -26.95
C ASP A 128 -30.65 -1.05 -26.56
N SER A 129 -30.52 -2.10 -27.34
CA SER A 129 -31.29 -3.33 -27.21
C SER A 129 -30.46 -4.61 -27.10
N ASP A 130 -29.26 -4.57 -26.50
CA ASP A 130 -28.63 -5.83 -26.14
C ASP A 130 -29.41 -6.50 -25.02
N ASP A 131 -30.24 -7.45 -25.41
CA ASP A 131 -30.91 -8.35 -24.47
C ASP A 131 -29.85 -9.18 -23.73
N TYR A 132 -29.58 -8.79 -22.49
CA TYR A 132 -28.61 -9.48 -21.62
C TYR A 132 -29.12 -10.86 -21.16
N ARG A 133 -30.33 -11.27 -21.58
CA ARG A 133 -30.92 -12.58 -21.28
C ARG A 133 -30.84 -12.94 -19.80
N TYR A 134 -31.24 -12.01 -18.92
CA TYR A 134 -31.35 -12.25 -17.49
C TYR A 134 -32.52 -13.20 -17.19
N PHE A 135 -32.25 -14.48 -17.34
CA PHE A 135 -33.17 -15.54 -16.93
C PHE A 135 -32.43 -16.52 -15.99
N PRO A 136 -33.10 -17.21 -15.09
CA PRO A 136 -32.44 -18.21 -14.24
C PRO A 136 -31.77 -19.28 -15.09
N GLU A 137 -30.51 -19.57 -14.79
CA GLU A 137 -29.79 -20.67 -15.46
C GLU A 137 -30.33 -22.01 -14.93
N PRO A 138 -30.87 -22.90 -15.79
CA PRO A 138 -31.51 -24.12 -15.34
C PRO A 138 -30.57 -25.10 -14.63
N ASP A 139 -29.29 -25.04 -14.92
CA ASP A 139 -28.26 -25.91 -14.35
C ASP A 139 -27.72 -25.41 -13.01
N LEU A 140 -28.12 -24.21 -12.56
CA LEU A 140 -27.72 -23.63 -11.31
C LEU A 140 -28.86 -23.56 -10.30
N VAL A 141 -28.66 -24.15 -9.13
CA VAL A 141 -29.61 -23.99 -8.02
C VAL A 141 -29.51 -22.58 -7.42
N PRO A 142 -30.64 -22.01 -6.96
CA PRO A 142 -30.63 -20.72 -6.30
C PRO A 142 -29.72 -20.73 -5.07
N VAL A 143 -28.88 -19.71 -4.95
CA VAL A 143 -28.03 -19.49 -3.76
C VAL A 143 -28.88 -18.71 -2.74
N ALA A 144 -29.24 -19.36 -1.65
CA ALA A 144 -30.08 -18.79 -0.58
C ALA A 144 -29.38 -19.00 0.79
N PRO A 145 -28.38 -18.20 1.14
CA PRO A 145 -27.70 -18.31 2.43
C PRO A 145 -28.70 -18.03 3.58
N SER A 146 -28.59 -18.81 4.66
CA SER A 146 -29.37 -18.55 5.87
C SER A 146 -28.93 -17.26 6.55
N ARG A 147 -29.79 -16.65 7.35
CA ARG A 147 -29.44 -15.45 8.12
C ARG A 147 -28.32 -15.75 9.13
N GLU A 148 -28.38 -16.91 9.74
CA GLU A 148 -27.39 -17.39 10.73
C GLU A 148 -26.02 -17.47 10.08
N TRP A 149 -25.91 -18.07 8.88
CA TRP A 149 -24.65 -18.16 8.14
C TRP A 149 -24.10 -16.78 7.75
N VAL A 150 -24.98 -15.84 7.32
CA VAL A 150 -24.57 -14.46 7.01
C VAL A 150 -24.02 -13.75 8.26
N GLU A 151 -24.65 -13.96 9.45
CA GLU A 151 -24.15 -13.35 10.69
C GLU A 151 -22.85 -14.01 11.17
N GLU A 152 -22.67 -15.31 11.00
CA GLU A 152 -21.38 -15.99 11.26
C GLU A 152 -20.24 -15.39 10.40
N ILE A 153 -20.48 -15.23 9.09
CA ILE A 153 -19.52 -14.61 8.19
C ILE A 153 -19.24 -13.16 8.62
N ARG A 154 -20.31 -12.40 8.95
CA ARG A 154 -20.16 -11.01 9.40
C ARG A 154 -19.31 -10.90 10.67
N ALA A 155 -19.50 -11.80 11.63
CA ALA A 155 -18.71 -11.84 12.85
C ALA A 155 -17.25 -12.23 12.62
N ALA A 156 -16.99 -13.01 11.57
CA ALA A 156 -15.66 -13.45 11.17
C ALA A 156 -14.91 -12.47 10.26
N LEU A 157 -15.56 -11.37 9.80
CA LEU A 157 -14.90 -10.39 8.94
C LEU A 157 -13.71 -9.74 9.66
N PRO A 158 -12.55 -9.65 9.01
CA PRO A 158 -11.42 -8.90 9.55
C PRO A 158 -11.72 -7.40 9.63
N GLU A 159 -10.94 -6.69 10.41
CA GLU A 159 -11.01 -5.23 10.40
C GLU A 159 -10.77 -4.67 8.99
N MET A 160 -11.70 -3.87 8.50
CA MET A 160 -11.60 -3.32 7.15
C MET A 160 -10.42 -2.35 7.01
N PRO A 161 -9.71 -2.35 5.87
CA PRO A 161 -8.49 -1.57 5.67
C PRO A 161 -8.62 -0.08 6.01
N ALA A 162 -9.77 0.54 5.69
CA ALA A 162 -10.00 1.94 6.01
C ALA A 162 -10.17 2.19 7.53
N ALA A 163 -10.79 1.27 8.26
CA ALA A 163 -10.92 1.33 9.72
C ALA A 163 -9.56 1.10 10.37
N LYS A 164 -8.84 0.07 9.93
CA LYS A 164 -7.48 -0.25 10.36
C LYS A 164 -6.54 0.94 10.20
N ARG A 165 -6.51 1.57 9.02
CA ARG A 165 -5.70 2.78 8.78
C ARG A 165 -6.03 3.92 9.74
N ARG A 166 -7.32 4.18 10.00
CA ARG A 166 -7.73 5.24 10.96
C ARG A 166 -7.31 4.92 12.38
N ARG A 167 -7.46 3.66 12.81
CA ARG A 167 -7.06 3.20 14.14
C ARG A 167 -5.55 3.32 14.31
N LEU A 168 -4.77 2.73 13.42
CA LEU A 168 -3.31 2.72 13.50
C LEU A 168 -2.70 4.12 13.38
N LYS A 169 -3.26 4.99 12.52
CA LYS A 169 -2.86 6.39 12.43
C LYS A 169 -2.99 7.08 13.78
N LYS A 170 -4.11 6.87 14.51
CA LYS A 170 -4.35 7.44 15.83
C LYS A 170 -3.42 6.82 16.89
N GLU A 171 -3.30 5.50 16.91
CA GLU A 171 -2.48 4.77 17.88
C GLU A 171 -0.98 5.11 17.75
N TRP A 172 -0.50 5.26 16.52
CA TRP A 172 0.90 5.59 16.25
C TRP A 172 1.16 7.10 16.21
N ALA A 173 0.14 7.93 16.39
CA ALA A 173 0.21 9.38 16.32
C ALA A 173 0.83 9.92 15.02
N LEU A 174 0.47 9.32 13.87
CA LEU A 174 0.98 9.70 12.55
C LEU A 174 0.17 10.83 11.92
N ALA A 175 0.84 11.67 11.13
CA ALA A 175 0.19 12.62 10.24
C ALA A 175 -0.42 11.90 9.01
N ASP A 176 -1.25 12.59 8.21
CA ASP A 176 -1.93 11.99 7.05
C ASP A 176 -0.95 11.58 5.95
N ASP A 177 0.09 12.37 5.73
CA ASP A 177 1.15 12.09 4.77
C ASP A 177 2.02 10.90 5.22
N GLU A 178 2.39 10.84 6.50
CA GLU A 178 3.13 9.71 7.06
C GLU A 178 2.36 8.40 6.94
N MET A 179 1.06 8.40 7.25
CA MET A 179 0.23 7.20 7.10
C MET A 179 0.06 6.80 5.63
N ARG A 180 -0.07 7.77 4.74
CA ARG A 180 -0.09 7.51 3.29
C ARG A 180 1.19 6.86 2.81
N ASP A 181 2.35 7.33 3.28
CA ASP A 181 3.65 6.78 2.91
C ASP A 181 3.81 5.34 3.42
N VAL A 182 3.39 5.05 4.66
CA VAL A 182 3.35 3.70 5.23
C VAL A 182 2.49 2.75 4.38
N VAL A 183 1.30 3.21 3.98
CA VAL A 183 0.39 2.41 3.12
C VAL A 183 0.99 2.17 1.73
N ASN A 184 1.58 3.21 1.12
CA ASN A 184 2.18 3.11 -0.21
C ASN A 184 3.41 2.18 -0.23
N ALA A 185 4.17 2.13 0.86
CA ALA A 185 5.32 1.25 1.01
C ALA A 185 4.94 -0.20 1.35
N GLY A 186 3.65 -0.51 1.61
CA GLY A 186 3.24 -1.83 2.08
C GLY A 186 3.69 -2.17 3.50
N ALA A 187 4.07 -1.15 4.30
CA ALA A 187 4.69 -1.35 5.60
C ALA A 187 3.70 -1.47 6.78
N MET A 188 2.41 -1.29 6.55
CA MET A 188 1.42 -1.16 7.63
C MET A 188 1.33 -2.42 8.50
N GLU A 189 1.26 -3.59 7.88
CA GLU A 189 1.21 -4.89 8.57
C GLU A 189 2.52 -5.21 9.30
N LEU A 190 3.65 -4.87 8.69
CA LEU A 190 4.98 -5.06 9.27
C LEU A 190 5.19 -4.20 10.51
N ILE A 191 4.78 -2.91 10.44
CA ILE A 191 4.83 -1.99 11.58
C ILE A 191 3.90 -2.47 12.69
N GLU A 192 2.64 -2.86 12.37
CA GLU A 192 1.70 -3.36 13.37
C GLU A 192 2.24 -4.62 14.07
N ALA A 193 2.77 -5.58 13.32
CA ALA A 193 3.39 -6.79 13.88
C ALA A 193 4.61 -6.48 14.76
N THR A 194 5.40 -5.46 14.40
CA THR A 194 6.54 -5.00 15.20
C THR A 194 6.06 -4.35 16.51
N VAL A 195 4.98 -3.56 16.46
CA VAL A 195 4.36 -2.98 17.66
C VAL A 195 3.82 -4.06 18.60
N LEU A 196 3.14 -5.08 18.03
CA LEU A 196 2.66 -6.22 18.81
C LEU A 196 3.79 -7.03 19.43
N ALA A 197 4.99 -6.99 18.85
CA ALA A 197 6.20 -7.62 19.41
C ALA A 197 6.87 -6.76 20.52
N GLY A 198 6.35 -5.56 20.84
CA GLY A 198 6.72 -4.82 22.06
C GLY A 198 7.41 -3.48 21.86
N THR A 199 7.34 -2.88 20.66
CA THR A 199 7.91 -1.54 20.43
C THR A 199 6.82 -0.48 20.14
N SER A 200 7.20 0.80 20.10
CA SER A 200 6.27 1.87 19.74
C SER A 200 6.03 1.97 18.22
N GLY A 201 4.86 2.47 17.81
CA GLY A 201 4.55 2.67 16.39
C GLY A 201 5.53 3.63 15.69
N GLN A 202 6.01 4.65 16.40
CA GLN A 202 7.00 5.60 15.86
C GLN A 202 8.36 4.94 15.65
N ALA A 203 8.83 4.12 16.60
CA ALA A 203 10.09 3.39 16.49
C ALA A 203 10.03 2.32 15.39
N ALA A 204 8.96 1.53 15.35
CA ALA A 204 8.74 0.57 14.29
C ALA A 204 8.72 1.23 12.91
N ARG A 205 7.98 2.36 12.77
CA ARG A 205 7.97 3.15 11.53
C ARG A 205 9.35 3.65 11.14
N LYS A 206 10.16 4.16 12.10
CA LYS A 206 11.54 4.62 11.83
C LYS A 206 12.37 3.53 11.16
N TRP A 207 12.28 2.29 11.63
CA TRP A 207 13.01 1.17 11.04
C TRP A 207 12.48 0.77 9.67
N TRP A 208 11.17 0.51 9.56
CA TRP A 208 10.56 0.02 8.31
C TRP A 208 10.58 1.06 7.19
N MET A 209 10.33 2.33 7.49
CA MET A 209 10.32 3.41 6.48
C MET A 209 11.70 4.03 6.25
N GLY A 210 12.68 3.72 7.07
CA GLY A 210 14.06 4.19 6.96
C GLY A 210 14.99 3.12 6.41
N GLU A 211 15.73 2.47 7.31
CA GLU A 211 16.81 1.55 6.94
C GLU A 211 16.30 0.33 6.14
N LEU A 212 15.16 -0.24 6.52
CA LEU A 212 14.60 -1.41 5.83
C LEU A 212 14.05 -1.06 4.45
N SER A 213 13.40 0.10 4.27
CA SER A 213 12.98 0.56 2.94
C SER A 213 14.17 0.80 2.01
N ARG A 214 15.28 1.31 2.55
CA ARG A 214 16.53 1.44 1.79
C ARG A 214 17.07 0.07 1.40
N ALA A 215 17.17 -0.86 2.36
CA ALA A 215 17.65 -2.22 2.11
C ALA A 215 16.80 -2.99 1.09
N ALA A 216 15.47 -2.82 1.11
CA ALA A 216 14.56 -3.41 0.13
C ALA A 216 14.80 -2.85 -1.28
N LYS A 217 14.94 -1.52 -1.37
CA LYS A 217 15.24 -0.85 -2.64
C LYS A 217 16.59 -1.27 -3.23
N ASP A 218 17.63 -1.36 -2.39
CA ASP A 218 18.97 -1.77 -2.83
C ASP A 218 19.01 -3.24 -3.31
N ARG A 219 18.09 -4.07 -2.81
CA ARG A 219 17.92 -5.48 -3.20
C ARG A 219 16.86 -5.69 -4.28
N GLU A 220 16.14 -4.64 -4.68
CA GLU A 220 15.04 -4.67 -5.65
C GLU A 220 13.91 -5.66 -5.25
N VAL A 221 13.57 -5.71 -3.97
CA VAL A 221 12.52 -6.56 -3.39
C VAL A 221 11.50 -5.73 -2.61
N ASP A 222 10.32 -6.32 -2.34
CA ASP A 222 9.34 -5.73 -1.44
C ASP A 222 9.78 -5.84 0.02
N LEU A 223 9.26 -4.96 0.90
CA LEU A 223 9.62 -4.93 2.33
C LEU A 223 9.38 -6.28 3.03
N GLU A 224 8.29 -6.96 2.65
CA GLU A 224 7.90 -8.26 3.21
C GLU A 224 8.81 -9.42 2.76
N GLU A 225 9.63 -9.21 1.73
CA GLU A 225 10.59 -10.19 1.21
C GLU A 225 11.98 -10.06 1.86
N LEU A 226 12.19 -9.03 2.69
CA LEU A 226 13.45 -8.88 3.41
C LEU A 226 13.65 -10.04 4.40
N PRO A 227 14.88 -10.56 4.54
CA PRO A 227 15.19 -11.61 5.49
C PRO A 227 15.30 -11.09 6.94
N VAL A 228 14.26 -10.40 7.39
CA VAL A 228 14.12 -9.88 8.74
C VAL A 228 12.67 -9.95 9.18
N THR A 229 12.42 -10.34 10.41
CA THR A 229 11.07 -10.45 10.96
C THR A 229 10.71 -9.22 11.80
N PRO A 230 9.41 -8.90 11.96
CA PRO A 230 8.95 -7.86 12.87
C PRO A 230 9.42 -8.05 14.32
N VAL A 231 9.56 -9.30 14.76
CA VAL A 231 10.07 -9.64 16.12
C VAL A 231 11.53 -9.23 16.26
N GLN A 232 12.37 -9.51 15.25
CA GLN A 232 13.78 -9.11 15.26
C GLN A 232 13.92 -7.57 15.24
N VAL A 233 13.06 -6.86 14.52
CA VAL A 233 13.06 -5.39 14.54
C VAL A 233 12.67 -4.85 15.92
N ALA A 234 11.69 -5.45 16.57
CA ALA A 234 11.30 -5.09 17.94
C ALA A 234 12.43 -5.40 18.95
N GLU A 235 13.09 -6.54 18.83
CA GLU A 235 14.24 -6.92 19.67
C GLU A 235 15.42 -5.94 19.48
N LEU A 236 15.67 -5.50 18.25
CA LEU A 236 16.70 -4.49 17.96
C LEU A 236 16.36 -3.16 18.64
N GLN A 237 15.10 -2.72 18.56
CA GLN A 237 14.65 -1.50 19.23
C GLN A 237 14.74 -1.63 20.76
N GLU A 238 14.39 -2.77 21.32
CA GLU A 238 14.55 -3.03 22.77
C GLU A 238 15.99 -2.79 23.23
N LEU A 239 16.98 -3.25 22.45
CA LEU A 239 18.40 -3.04 22.75
C LEU A 239 18.80 -1.56 22.69
N VAL A 240 18.20 -0.79 21.78
CA VAL A 240 18.41 0.67 21.68
C VAL A 240 17.78 1.37 22.89
N ASP A 241 16.54 1.04 23.21
CA ASP A 241 15.80 1.66 24.33
C ASP A 241 16.44 1.37 25.69
N ALA A 242 17.05 0.18 25.82
CA ALA A 242 17.83 -0.20 27.00
C ALA A 242 19.22 0.45 27.07
N GLY A 243 19.59 1.30 26.10
CA GLY A 243 20.89 1.95 26.01
C GLY A 243 22.07 0.98 25.73
N ARG A 244 21.78 -0.28 25.38
CA ARG A 244 22.81 -1.27 25.04
C ARG A 244 23.40 -1.08 23.65
N LEU A 245 22.67 -0.43 22.76
CA LEU A 245 23.11 -0.05 21.42
C LEU A 245 22.91 1.44 21.18
N THR A 246 23.87 2.07 20.52
CA THR A 246 23.66 3.38 19.87
C THR A 246 22.96 3.17 18.53
N ASP A 247 22.38 4.23 17.94
CA ASP A 247 21.78 4.17 16.58
C ASP A 247 22.76 3.61 15.54
N THR A 248 24.05 3.94 15.65
CA THR A 248 25.10 3.45 14.74
C THR A 248 25.33 1.96 14.90
N LEU A 249 25.44 1.48 16.14
CA LEU A 249 25.61 0.04 16.43
C LEU A 249 24.37 -0.76 16.04
N ALA A 250 23.18 -0.21 16.26
CA ALA A 250 21.94 -0.83 15.88
C ALA A 250 21.84 -1.04 14.35
N ARG A 251 22.31 -0.09 13.52
CA ARG A 251 22.41 -0.29 12.06
C ARG A 251 23.37 -1.42 11.71
N GLN A 252 24.53 -1.51 12.35
CA GLN A 252 25.48 -2.61 12.12
C GLN A 252 24.89 -3.97 12.49
N VAL A 253 24.11 -4.04 13.59
CA VAL A 253 23.37 -5.25 13.97
C VAL A 253 22.31 -5.58 12.94
N LEU A 254 21.55 -4.58 12.45
CA LEU A 254 20.53 -4.78 11.42
C LEU A 254 21.13 -5.31 10.11
N ASP A 255 22.27 -4.76 9.69
CA ASP A 255 22.97 -5.23 8.49
C ASP A 255 23.40 -6.69 8.62
N ALA A 256 23.87 -7.10 9.80
CA ALA A 256 24.23 -8.50 10.09
C ALA A 256 23.00 -9.42 10.11
N VAL A 257 21.87 -8.98 10.68
CA VAL A 257 20.60 -9.71 10.64
C VAL A 257 20.14 -9.90 9.19
N LEU A 258 20.19 -8.86 8.38
CA LEU A 258 19.86 -8.89 6.94
C LEU A 258 20.83 -9.77 6.14
N ALA A 259 22.05 -9.99 6.63
CA ALA A 259 23.01 -10.93 6.05
C ALA A 259 22.80 -12.38 6.53
N GLY A 260 21.84 -12.63 7.44
CA GLY A 260 21.52 -13.96 7.95
C GLY A 260 22.41 -14.45 9.09
N GLU A 261 23.10 -13.56 9.80
CA GLU A 261 24.02 -13.93 10.89
C GLU A 261 23.32 -14.32 12.20
N GLY A 262 21.99 -14.17 12.26
CA GLY A 262 21.17 -14.57 13.41
C GLY A 262 20.30 -13.44 13.96
N ASP A 263 19.72 -13.67 15.14
CA ASP A 263 18.89 -12.69 15.82
C ASP A 263 19.70 -11.53 16.39
N PRO A 264 19.13 -10.34 16.59
CA PRO A 264 19.85 -9.15 17.09
C PRO A 264 20.68 -9.40 18.33
N LYS A 265 20.10 -10.05 19.36
CA LYS A 265 20.82 -10.36 20.60
C LYS A 265 21.99 -11.36 20.41
N ALA A 266 21.86 -12.28 19.44
CA ALA A 266 22.92 -13.20 19.08
C ALA A 266 24.08 -12.49 18.37
N VAL A 267 23.74 -11.63 17.40
CA VAL A 267 24.72 -10.79 16.66
C VAL A 267 25.48 -9.88 17.61
N VAL A 268 24.78 -9.20 18.52
CA VAL A 268 25.40 -8.30 19.52
C VAL A 268 26.44 -9.06 20.36
N ARG A 269 26.11 -10.24 20.84
CA ARG A 269 27.03 -11.09 21.63
C ARG A 269 28.21 -11.59 20.79
N ALA A 270 27.95 -12.05 19.58
CA ALA A 270 28.98 -12.63 18.71
C ALA A 270 30.00 -11.59 18.26
N ARG A 271 29.56 -10.35 18.03
CA ARG A 271 30.40 -9.25 17.53
C ARG A 271 30.89 -8.30 18.62
N GLY A 272 30.45 -8.46 19.87
CA GLY A 272 30.84 -7.58 20.99
C GLY A 272 30.36 -6.14 20.80
N LEU A 273 29.17 -5.93 20.22
CA LEU A 273 28.65 -4.61 19.83
C LEU A 273 27.84 -3.93 20.97
N GLU A 274 28.13 -4.21 22.22
CA GLU A 274 27.47 -3.53 23.33
C GLU A 274 28.19 -2.22 23.68
N VAL A 275 27.41 -1.20 24.07
CA VAL A 275 27.96 0.00 24.68
C VAL A 275 28.56 -0.39 26.03
N VAL A 276 29.86 -0.18 26.17
CA VAL A 276 30.54 -0.38 27.45
C VAL A 276 30.15 0.77 28.38
N SER A 277 29.23 0.53 29.30
CA SER A 277 28.79 1.48 30.31
C SER A 277 29.54 1.33 31.65
N ASP A 278 30.58 0.51 31.67
CA ASP A 278 31.43 0.34 32.86
C ASP A 278 32.37 1.57 32.96
N GLU A 279 31.97 2.48 33.86
CA GLU A 279 32.72 3.71 34.11
C GLU A 279 34.17 3.42 34.53
N THR A 280 34.41 2.30 35.19
CA THR A 280 35.76 1.88 35.60
C THR A 280 36.58 1.45 34.39
N ALA A 281 35.99 0.68 33.46
CA ALA A 281 36.66 0.27 32.21
C ALA A 281 36.89 1.47 31.29
N LEU A 282 35.95 2.42 31.24
CA LEU A 282 36.09 3.65 30.46
C LEU A 282 37.22 4.54 30.99
N LEU A 283 37.29 4.73 32.31
CA LEU A 283 38.35 5.48 32.95
C LEU A 283 39.72 4.80 32.73
N ALA A 284 39.80 3.49 32.84
CA ALA A 284 41.04 2.74 32.57
C ALA A 284 41.51 2.91 31.10
N ALA A 285 40.57 2.82 30.15
CA ALA A 285 40.86 3.04 28.73
C ALA A 285 41.29 4.48 28.41
N VAL A 286 40.68 5.48 29.06
CA VAL A 286 41.06 6.88 28.98
C VAL A 286 42.46 7.12 29.56
N ASP A 287 42.75 6.54 30.71
CA ASP A 287 44.07 6.65 31.34
C ASP A 287 45.14 5.99 30.50
N GLU A 288 44.88 4.83 29.91
CA GLU A 288 45.80 4.16 28.97
C GLU A 288 46.04 5.01 27.71
N ALA A 289 44.99 5.57 27.12
CA ALA A 289 45.09 6.45 25.95
C ALA A 289 45.87 7.73 26.25
N LEU A 290 45.66 8.34 27.43
CA LEU A 290 46.38 9.51 27.86
C LEU A 290 47.86 9.19 28.15
N ALA A 291 48.13 8.01 28.70
CA ALA A 291 49.50 7.53 28.92
C ALA A 291 50.26 7.25 27.60
N ALA A 292 49.54 6.72 26.60
CA ALA A 292 50.12 6.45 25.28
C ALA A 292 50.39 7.71 24.44
N GLN A 293 49.70 8.84 24.76
CA GLN A 293 49.84 10.12 24.03
C GLN A 293 50.03 11.32 24.98
N PRO A 294 51.19 11.42 25.65
CA PRO A 294 51.44 12.45 26.66
C PRO A 294 51.30 13.87 26.13
N ASP A 295 51.71 14.13 24.88
CA ASP A 295 51.63 15.45 24.24
C ASP A 295 50.17 15.92 24.02
N VAL A 296 49.26 14.98 23.77
CA VAL A 296 47.81 15.24 23.62
C VAL A 296 47.21 15.48 25.00
N ALA A 297 47.63 14.72 26.00
CA ALA A 297 47.17 14.89 27.38
C ALA A 297 47.54 16.26 27.95
N GLU A 298 48.74 16.78 27.65
CA GLU A 298 49.16 18.14 28.02
C GLU A 298 48.34 19.22 27.32
N LYS A 299 48.03 19.07 26.04
CA LYS A 299 47.17 20.00 25.30
C LYS A 299 45.75 20.07 25.86
N ILE A 300 45.17 18.91 26.19
CA ILE A 300 43.81 18.83 26.80
C ILE A 300 43.81 19.50 28.17
N ARG A 301 44.83 19.26 29.02
CA ARG A 301 44.97 19.93 30.33
C ARG A 301 45.22 21.43 30.20
N GLY A 302 45.82 21.88 29.12
CA GLY A 302 46.07 23.28 28.80
C GLY A 302 44.89 24.00 28.12
N GLY A 303 43.73 23.35 27.98
CA GLY A 303 42.51 23.95 27.45
C GLY A 303 42.57 24.22 25.92
N LYS A 304 43.31 23.47 25.17
CA LYS A 304 43.36 23.53 23.71
C LYS A 304 42.76 22.28 23.06
#